data_a88de87d5749685dfd5fb3d90c15a073
#
_entry.id   a88de87d5749685dfd5fb3d90c15a073
#
_cell.length_a   1.000
_cell.length_b   1.000
_cell.length_c   1.000
_cell.angle_alpha   90.00
_cell.angle_beta   90.00
_cell.angle_gamma   90.00
#
_symmetry.space_group_name_H-M   'P 1'
#
loop_
_entity.id
_entity.type
_entity.pdbx_description
1 polymer ?
#
loop_
_entity_poly.entity_id
_entity_poly.type
_entity_poly.pdbx_seq_one_letter_code
_entity_poly.pdbx_strand_id
1 'polypeptide(L)'
;MALSSEHILTLQQLSGIGTKTIFKIAEQVIKPIHTIEELCSFWKTLKGKKMEAIGVDDIIEANNSAKRIIDASARESIGLVGYYDDEFPNILRHTINEEGKPDPPLLLWYRGDLSVASLPGLAVIGTREATPEGISGGTFLSGEFAKRGFNIVSGLAIGCDTCGHKGALKAGGKTTAFLANGLDHDSIYPEENQELAEEIVAKGGLLLSEYPIRQGVNRYALVARDRLQAALSLATLVIQTGVKGGTMHAANTTLKAGKPLYAMKFKDETTNQHEKCLGNAYLVEQGAKYIGGGDNLDTVSEQIKNWKPLQTTLFD
;
A
#
# COMPACT_ATOMS: atom_id res chain seq x y z
N MET A 1 13.76 18.95 -0.18
CA MET A 1 12.32 18.68 -0.42
C MET A 1 11.74 19.72 -1.37
N ALA A 2 11.06 19.34 -2.46
CA ALA A 2 10.45 20.32 -3.37
C ALA A 2 9.18 20.93 -2.75
N LEU A 3 8.26 20.09 -2.30
CA LEU A 3 6.98 20.44 -1.67
C LEU A 3 6.79 19.59 -0.41
N SER A 4 6.31 20.20 0.68
CA SER A 4 5.92 19.46 1.89
C SER A 4 4.61 18.70 1.69
N SER A 5 4.32 17.74 2.56
CA SER A 5 3.04 17.03 2.58
C SER A 5 1.83 17.98 2.70
N GLU A 6 1.95 19.06 3.49
CA GLU A 6 0.92 20.11 3.59
C GLU A 6 0.70 20.83 2.25
N HIS A 7 1.77 21.20 1.54
CA HIS A 7 1.67 21.84 0.23
C HIS A 7 1.06 20.92 -0.83
N ILE A 8 1.43 19.64 -0.81
CA ILE A 8 0.83 18.64 -1.71
C ILE A 8 -0.67 18.50 -1.44
N LEU A 9 -1.06 18.39 -0.16
CA LEU A 9 -2.47 18.31 0.23
C LEU A 9 -3.22 19.58 -0.16
N THR A 10 -2.60 20.77 0.01
CA THR A 10 -3.15 22.04 -0.46
C THR A 10 -3.46 22.00 -1.95
N LEU A 11 -2.50 21.56 -2.76
CA LEU A 11 -2.69 21.46 -4.21
C LEU A 11 -3.77 20.44 -4.59
N GLN A 12 -3.93 19.37 -3.83
CA GLN A 12 -5.01 18.39 -4.05
C GLN A 12 -6.42 18.95 -3.76
N GLN A 13 -6.54 19.99 -2.93
CA GLN A 13 -7.83 20.67 -2.67
C GLN A 13 -8.24 21.56 -3.84
N LEU A 14 -7.34 21.92 -4.75
CA LEU A 14 -7.63 22.79 -5.89
C LEU A 14 -8.36 22.03 -7.00
N SER A 15 -9.46 22.58 -7.48
CA SER A 15 -10.25 21.94 -8.53
C SER A 15 -9.44 21.72 -9.82
N GLY A 16 -9.49 20.50 -10.33
CA GLY A 16 -8.79 20.09 -11.55
C GLY A 16 -7.28 19.87 -11.42
N ILE A 17 -6.71 19.98 -10.21
CA ILE A 17 -5.30 19.68 -9.92
C ILE A 17 -5.19 18.26 -9.35
N GLY A 18 -4.92 17.29 -10.20
CA GLY A 18 -4.75 15.88 -9.79
C GLY A 18 -3.29 15.48 -9.69
N THR A 19 -3.05 14.25 -9.24
CA THR A 19 -1.73 13.65 -8.96
C THR A 19 -0.70 13.94 -10.05
N LYS A 20 -1.01 13.66 -11.32
CA LYS A 20 -0.08 13.91 -12.45
C LYS A 20 0.29 15.38 -12.63
N THR A 21 -0.67 16.27 -12.34
CA THR A 21 -0.42 17.73 -12.43
C THR A 21 0.50 18.16 -11.30
N ILE A 22 0.32 17.64 -10.08
CA ILE A 22 1.16 17.97 -8.93
C ILE A 22 2.60 17.51 -9.16
N PHE A 23 2.83 16.31 -9.71
CA PHE A 23 4.18 15.89 -10.08
C PHE A 23 4.85 16.86 -11.07
N LYS A 24 4.13 17.26 -12.13
CA LYS A 24 4.64 18.24 -13.10
C LYS A 24 4.89 19.62 -12.50
N ILE A 25 4.14 20.02 -11.50
CA ILE A 25 4.35 21.26 -10.74
C ILE A 25 5.62 21.13 -9.90
N ALA A 26 5.77 20.01 -9.18
CA ALA A 26 6.93 19.77 -8.33
C ALA A 26 8.25 19.70 -9.10
N GLU A 27 8.25 19.18 -10.33
CA GLU A 27 9.41 19.18 -11.23
C GLU A 27 9.91 20.59 -11.60
N GLN A 28 9.05 21.60 -11.50
CA GLN A 28 9.39 23.00 -11.78
C GLN A 28 9.91 23.76 -10.53
N VAL A 29 9.85 23.13 -9.36
CA VAL A 29 10.32 23.74 -8.10
C VAL A 29 11.85 23.69 -8.04
N ILE A 30 12.49 24.82 -8.24
CA ILE A 30 13.97 24.95 -8.23
C ILE A 30 14.51 25.04 -6.78
N LYS A 31 13.76 25.70 -5.89
CA LYS A 31 14.11 25.86 -4.48
C LYS A 31 13.00 25.33 -3.60
N PRO A 32 13.32 24.67 -2.47
CA PRO A 32 12.30 24.20 -1.54
C PRO A 32 11.30 25.29 -1.18
N ILE A 33 10.03 24.94 -1.14
CA ILE A 33 8.92 25.80 -0.74
C ILE A 33 8.56 25.43 0.70
N HIS A 34 8.66 26.42 1.61
CA HIS A 34 8.47 26.21 3.04
C HIS A 34 7.20 26.88 3.58
N THR A 35 6.74 27.94 2.92
CA THR A 35 5.57 28.71 3.38
C THR A 35 4.51 28.82 2.31
N ILE A 36 3.28 29.16 2.73
CA ILE A 36 2.17 29.35 1.79
C ILE A 36 2.39 30.56 0.88
N GLU A 37 3.06 31.60 1.37
CA GLU A 37 3.42 32.78 0.60
C GLU A 37 4.40 32.44 -0.51
N GLU A 38 5.36 31.56 -0.22
CA GLU A 38 6.30 31.04 -1.23
C GLU A 38 5.57 30.18 -2.26
N LEU A 39 4.61 29.34 -1.83
CA LEU A 39 3.77 28.55 -2.74
C LEU A 39 2.94 29.46 -3.66
N CYS A 40 2.30 30.50 -3.12
CA CYS A 40 1.55 31.48 -3.88
C CYS A 40 2.45 32.26 -4.88
N SER A 41 3.66 32.61 -4.46
CA SER A 41 4.62 33.28 -5.31
C SER A 41 5.11 32.41 -6.45
N PHE A 42 5.40 31.13 -6.17
CA PHE A 42 5.76 30.12 -7.15
C PHE A 42 4.60 29.85 -8.12
N TRP A 43 3.35 29.73 -7.62
CA TRP A 43 2.17 29.48 -8.43
C TRP A 43 2.00 30.52 -9.54
N LYS A 44 2.27 31.80 -9.25
CA LYS A 44 2.20 32.90 -10.24
C LYS A 44 3.19 32.74 -11.41
N THR A 45 4.24 31.92 -11.24
CA THR A 45 5.21 31.65 -12.31
C THR A 45 4.75 30.54 -13.25
N LEU A 46 3.80 29.70 -12.84
CA LEU A 46 3.28 28.60 -13.63
C LEU A 46 2.43 29.12 -14.80
N LYS A 47 2.53 28.44 -15.93
CA LYS A 47 1.80 28.78 -17.15
C LYS A 47 0.77 27.69 -17.48
N GLY A 48 -0.32 28.11 -18.07
CA GLY A 48 -1.38 27.24 -18.57
C GLY A 48 -2.76 27.64 -18.04
N LYS A 49 -3.78 27.39 -18.86
CA LYS A 49 -5.16 27.81 -18.57
C LYS A 49 -5.67 27.42 -17.17
N LYS A 50 -5.29 26.23 -16.69
CA LYS A 50 -5.71 25.76 -15.35
C LYS A 50 -5.03 26.54 -14.23
N MET A 51 -3.73 26.80 -14.35
CA MET A 51 -2.95 27.52 -13.34
C MET A 51 -3.36 29.00 -13.29
N GLU A 52 -3.60 29.58 -14.45
CA GLU A 52 -4.03 30.99 -14.59
C GLU A 52 -5.46 31.23 -14.08
N ALA A 53 -6.31 30.19 -14.08
CA ALA A 53 -7.67 30.24 -13.56
C ALA A 53 -7.77 30.14 -12.03
N ILE A 54 -6.69 29.77 -11.34
CA ILE A 54 -6.63 29.59 -9.88
C ILE A 54 -5.91 30.80 -9.28
N GLY A 55 -6.65 31.59 -8.50
CA GLY A 55 -6.12 32.76 -7.82
C GLY A 55 -5.36 32.43 -6.54
N VAL A 56 -4.69 33.44 -6.00
CA VAL A 56 -3.98 33.32 -4.71
C VAL A 56 -4.96 33.01 -3.57
N ASP A 57 -6.15 33.61 -3.60
CA ASP A 57 -7.17 33.37 -2.58
C ASP A 57 -7.66 31.93 -2.57
N ASP A 58 -7.78 31.29 -3.75
CA ASP A 58 -8.12 29.87 -3.86
C ASP A 58 -7.06 28.99 -3.20
N ILE A 59 -5.78 29.33 -3.37
CA ILE A 59 -4.66 28.58 -2.76
C ILE A 59 -4.65 28.75 -1.24
N ILE A 60 -4.91 29.96 -0.73
CA ILE A 60 -5.00 30.24 0.70
C ILE A 60 -6.18 29.47 1.32
N GLU A 61 -7.34 29.45 0.66
CA GLU A 61 -8.51 28.68 1.13
C GLU A 61 -8.23 27.18 1.11
N ALA A 62 -7.62 26.68 0.05
CA ALA A 62 -7.18 25.29 -0.07
C ALA A 62 -6.19 24.91 1.05
N ASN A 63 -5.23 25.77 1.38
CA ASN A 63 -4.29 25.57 2.48
C ASN A 63 -5.00 25.53 3.85
N ASN A 64 -5.94 26.45 4.08
CA ASN A 64 -6.75 26.41 5.30
C ASN A 64 -7.57 25.12 5.39
N SER A 65 -8.07 24.60 4.27
CA SER A 65 -8.74 23.30 4.23
C SER A 65 -7.79 22.16 4.54
N ALA A 66 -6.60 22.15 3.92
CA ALA A 66 -5.57 21.14 4.16
C ALA A 66 -5.15 21.10 5.64
N LYS A 67 -4.90 22.26 6.25
CA LYS A 67 -4.58 22.37 7.69
C LYS A 67 -5.67 21.79 8.58
N ARG A 68 -6.94 22.12 8.31
CA ARG A 68 -8.07 21.53 9.06
C ARG A 68 -8.09 20.00 8.98
N ILE A 69 -7.82 19.42 7.81
CA ILE A 69 -7.76 17.97 7.62
C ILE A 69 -6.59 17.38 8.41
N ILE A 70 -5.40 17.99 8.34
CA ILE A 70 -4.20 17.55 9.07
C ILE A 70 -4.45 17.60 10.57
N ASP A 71 -4.97 18.72 11.08
CA ASP A 71 -5.27 18.91 12.51
C ASP A 71 -6.32 17.90 13.02
N ALA A 72 -7.35 17.65 12.22
CA ALA A 72 -8.36 16.66 12.56
C ALA A 72 -7.78 15.24 12.59
N SER A 73 -6.91 14.90 11.63
CA SER A 73 -6.22 13.61 11.57
C SER A 73 -5.24 13.42 12.75
N ALA A 74 -4.51 14.47 13.11
CA ALA A 74 -3.57 14.43 14.24
C ALA A 74 -4.27 14.14 15.58
N ARG A 75 -5.50 14.61 15.78
CA ARG A 75 -6.32 14.28 16.96
C ARG A 75 -6.67 12.81 17.08
N GLU A 76 -6.71 12.10 15.95
CA GLU A 76 -6.92 10.64 15.85
C GLU A 76 -5.59 9.86 15.78
N SER A 77 -4.46 10.51 16.12
CA SER A 77 -3.11 9.92 16.00
C SER A 77 -2.78 9.46 14.59
N ILE A 78 -3.31 10.14 13.58
CA ILE A 78 -3.05 9.87 12.17
C ILE A 78 -2.11 10.94 11.64
N GLY A 79 -0.93 10.51 11.19
CA GLY A 79 0.07 11.38 10.55
C GLY A 79 -0.08 11.42 9.03
N LEU A 80 0.65 12.34 8.41
CA LEU A 80 0.71 12.51 6.96
C LEU A 80 2.17 12.58 6.52
N VAL A 81 2.52 11.85 5.47
CA VAL A 81 3.83 11.89 4.83
C VAL A 81 3.67 12.03 3.32
N GLY A 82 4.45 12.89 2.70
CA GLY A 82 4.41 13.18 1.28
C GLY A 82 5.57 12.57 0.50
N TYR A 83 5.38 12.38 -0.79
CA TYR A 83 6.37 11.79 -1.72
C TYR A 83 7.77 12.40 -1.61
N TYR A 84 7.89 13.69 -1.27
CA TYR A 84 9.16 14.41 -1.16
C TYR A 84 9.70 14.48 0.27
N ASP A 85 8.99 13.96 1.26
CA ASP A 85 9.45 13.91 2.65
C ASP A 85 10.48 12.78 2.85
N ASP A 86 11.46 12.99 3.74
CA ASP A 86 12.55 12.03 3.96
C ASP A 86 12.02 10.72 4.58
N GLU A 87 10.97 10.82 5.39
CA GLU A 87 10.29 9.69 6.04
C GLU A 87 9.41 8.89 5.10
N PHE A 88 9.16 9.38 3.87
CA PHE A 88 8.34 8.65 2.91
C PHE A 88 8.99 7.32 2.52
N PRO A 89 8.27 6.18 2.59
CA PRO A 89 8.84 4.88 2.28
C PRO A 89 9.42 4.83 0.86
N ASN A 90 10.75 4.79 0.75
CA ASN A 90 11.45 4.95 -0.54
C ASN A 90 11.00 3.92 -1.59
N ILE A 91 10.72 2.70 -1.18
CA ILE A 91 10.25 1.64 -2.09
C ILE A 91 8.94 2.02 -2.80
N LEU A 92 8.07 2.82 -2.17
CA LEU A 92 6.80 3.25 -2.75
C LEU A 92 6.95 4.32 -3.84
N ARG A 93 8.10 5.00 -3.92
CA ARG A 93 8.41 5.92 -5.03
C ARG A 93 8.50 5.22 -6.38
N HIS A 94 8.74 3.90 -6.35
CA HIS A 94 8.86 3.05 -7.54
C HIS A 94 7.60 2.23 -7.82
N THR A 95 6.46 2.62 -7.24
CA THR A 95 5.18 1.95 -7.47
C THR A 95 4.79 2.03 -8.94
N ILE A 96 4.36 0.90 -9.49
CA ILE A 96 3.77 0.79 -10.82
C ILE A 96 2.30 0.35 -10.72
N ASN A 97 1.50 0.70 -11.70
CA ASN A 97 0.15 0.17 -11.85
C ASN A 97 0.13 -1.17 -12.61
N GLU A 98 -1.04 -1.74 -12.82
CA GLU A 98 -1.24 -2.99 -13.56
C GLU A 98 -0.77 -2.95 -15.02
N GLU A 99 -0.65 -1.76 -15.61
CA GLU A 99 -0.11 -1.58 -16.96
C GLU A 99 1.42 -1.52 -16.96
N GLY A 100 2.08 -1.54 -15.79
CA GLY A 100 3.52 -1.37 -15.63
C GLY A 100 3.98 0.09 -15.70
N LYS A 101 3.06 1.05 -15.66
CA LYS A 101 3.39 2.48 -15.68
C LYS A 101 3.63 3.00 -14.26
N PRO A 102 4.54 3.98 -14.07
CA PRO A 102 4.75 4.64 -12.78
C PRO A 102 3.44 5.20 -12.22
N ASP A 103 3.14 4.86 -10.96
CA ASP A 103 1.95 5.31 -10.25
C ASP A 103 2.19 5.40 -8.74
N PRO A 104 3.23 6.15 -8.30
CA PRO A 104 3.54 6.31 -6.89
C PRO A 104 2.48 7.14 -6.17
N PRO A 105 2.21 6.85 -4.87
CA PRO A 105 1.36 7.71 -4.06
C PRO A 105 2.03 9.04 -3.80
N LEU A 106 1.29 10.15 -3.90
CA LEU A 106 1.77 11.50 -3.56
C LEU A 106 1.78 11.76 -2.06
N LEU A 107 0.76 11.26 -1.38
CA LEU A 107 0.54 11.40 0.06
C LEU A 107 0.16 10.05 0.63
N LEU A 108 0.62 9.79 1.83
CA LEU A 108 0.20 8.66 2.64
C LEU A 108 -0.19 9.15 4.04
N TRP A 109 -1.41 8.88 4.40
CA TRP A 109 -1.87 8.92 5.78
C TRP A 109 -1.38 7.66 6.48
N TYR A 110 -0.90 7.78 7.71
CA TYR A 110 -0.42 6.65 8.48
C TYR A 110 -0.88 6.70 9.93
N ARG A 111 -1.10 5.53 10.51
CA ARG A 111 -1.38 5.34 11.94
C ARG A 111 -0.56 4.18 12.46
N GLY A 112 0.15 4.37 13.55
CA GLY A 112 1.11 3.41 14.08
C GLY A 112 2.56 3.79 13.77
N ASP A 113 3.45 2.80 13.70
CA ASP A 113 4.89 3.00 13.54
C ASP A 113 5.29 3.01 12.05
N LEU A 114 5.54 4.20 11.50
CA LEU A 114 5.92 4.36 10.09
C LEU A 114 7.23 3.65 9.74
N SER A 115 8.13 3.44 10.71
CA SER A 115 9.41 2.73 10.49
C SER A 115 9.23 1.28 10.04
N VAL A 116 8.08 0.66 10.35
CA VAL A 116 7.71 -0.69 9.89
C VAL A 116 7.69 -0.81 8.37
N ALA A 117 7.41 0.28 7.65
CA ALA A 117 7.46 0.32 6.18
C ALA A 117 8.88 0.13 5.61
N SER A 118 9.93 0.28 6.42
CA SER A 118 11.32 0.06 6.03
C SER A 118 11.79 -1.40 6.20
N LEU A 119 11.00 -2.24 6.86
CA LEU A 119 11.30 -3.66 7.00
C LEU A 119 11.07 -4.40 5.67
N PRO A 120 11.76 -5.54 5.43
CA PRO A 120 11.47 -6.38 4.28
C PRO A 120 9.99 -6.77 4.23
N GLY A 121 9.24 -6.27 3.25
CA GLY A 121 7.81 -6.56 3.12
C GLY A 121 7.54 -7.90 2.42
N LEU A 122 6.54 -8.63 2.90
CA LEU A 122 5.90 -9.75 2.19
C LEU A 122 4.41 -9.48 2.09
N ALA A 123 3.91 -9.25 0.88
CA ALA A 123 2.47 -9.15 0.68
C ALA A 123 1.82 -10.51 0.86
N VAL A 124 0.76 -10.58 1.67
CA VAL A 124 -0.05 -11.79 1.87
C VAL A 124 -1.47 -11.46 1.46
N ILE A 125 -1.94 -12.07 0.39
CA ILE A 125 -3.21 -11.74 -0.27
C ILE A 125 -4.02 -12.99 -0.59
N GLY A 126 -5.30 -12.80 -0.90
CA GLY A 126 -6.14 -13.89 -1.37
C GLY A 126 -7.62 -13.59 -1.29
N THR A 127 -8.43 -14.65 -1.42
CA THR A 127 -9.87 -14.55 -1.40
C THR A 127 -10.41 -14.08 -0.05
N ARG A 128 -11.53 -13.36 -0.07
CA ARG A 128 -12.29 -13.00 1.13
C ARG A 128 -13.02 -14.20 1.77
N GLU A 129 -13.23 -15.24 0.99
CA GLU A 129 -13.93 -16.47 1.39
C GLU A 129 -12.94 -17.64 1.47
N ALA A 130 -11.91 -17.50 2.32
CA ALA A 130 -10.92 -18.55 2.50
C ALA A 130 -11.50 -19.80 3.15
N THR A 131 -11.04 -20.98 2.70
CA THR A 131 -11.40 -22.24 3.36
C THR A 131 -10.71 -22.39 4.71
N PRO A 132 -11.16 -23.29 5.60
CA PRO A 132 -10.46 -23.54 6.88
C PRO A 132 -8.98 -23.87 6.70
N GLU A 133 -8.62 -24.63 5.65
CA GLU A 133 -7.22 -24.94 5.30
C GLU A 133 -6.46 -23.69 4.87
N GLY A 134 -7.10 -22.81 4.09
CA GLY A 134 -6.56 -21.51 3.69
C GLY A 134 -6.30 -20.62 4.90
N ILE A 135 -7.26 -20.54 5.82
CA ILE A 135 -7.11 -19.79 7.08
C ILE A 135 -5.93 -20.33 7.91
N SER A 136 -5.89 -21.64 8.12
CA SER A 136 -4.84 -22.27 8.92
C SER A 136 -3.46 -22.10 8.28
N GLY A 137 -3.33 -22.44 7.00
CA GLY A 137 -2.07 -22.37 6.28
C GLY A 137 -1.57 -20.94 6.08
N GLY A 138 -2.49 -20.00 5.75
CA GLY A 138 -2.15 -18.58 5.63
C GLY A 138 -1.66 -17.98 6.92
N THR A 139 -2.33 -18.27 8.04
CA THR A 139 -1.89 -17.85 9.38
C THR A 139 -0.53 -18.44 9.73
N PHE A 140 -0.29 -19.72 9.44
CA PHE A 140 0.98 -20.38 9.69
C PHE A 140 2.13 -19.74 8.89
N LEU A 141 2.00 -19.66 7.55
CA LEU A 141 3.06 -19.11 6.71
C LEU A 141 3.36 -17.65 7.05
N SER A 142 2.32 -16.83 7.26
CA SER A 142 2.51 -15.42 7.65
C SER A 142 3.24 -15.29 8.97
N GLY A 143 2.92 -16.13 9.96
CA GLY A 143 3.63 -16.18 11.23
C GLY A 143 5.09 -16.60 11.07
N GLU A 144 5.38 -17.60 10.25
CA GLU A 144 6.72 -18.08 9.99
C GLU A 144 7.61 -17.03 9.29
N PHE A 145 7.06 -16.29 8.31
CA PHE A 145 7.78 -15.17 7.70
C PHE A 145 7.95 -13.98 8.65
N ALA A 146 6.93 -13.69 9.47
CA ALA A 146 7.03 -12.65 10.49
C ALA A 146 8.13 -12.93 11.52
N LYS A 147 8.31 -14.19 11.99
CA LYS A 147 9.41 -14.62 12.84
C LYS A 147 10.79 -14.42 12.18
N ARG A 148 10.84 -14.44 10.84
CA ARG A 148 12.05 -14.20 10.05
C ARG A 148 12.30 -12.72 9.76
N GLY A 149 11.55 -11.82 10.42
CA GLY A 149 11.72 -10.38 10.34
C GLY A 149 11.04 -9.73 9.15
N PHE A 150 10.09 -10.40 8.49
CA PHE A 150 9.28 -9.75 7.45
C PHE A 150 8.14 -8.92 8.06
N ASN A 151 7.93 -7.76 7.50
CA ASN A 151 6.69 -7.01 7.63
C ASN A 151 5.62 -7.68 6.75
N ILE A 152 4.57 -8.23 7.34
CA ILE A 152 3.47 -8.83 6.59
C ILE A 152 2.55 -7.71 6.10
N VAL A 153 2.47 -7.54 4.79
CA VAL A 153 1.71 -6.47 4.15
C VAL A 153 0.41 -7.04 3.59
N SER A 154 -0.73 -6.44 3.92
CA SER A 154 -2.01 -6.86 3.37
C SER A 154 -3.04 -5.72 3.37
N GLY A 155 -4.30 -6.01 3.05
CA GLY A 155 -5.33 -5.02 2.80
C GLY A 155 -6.44 -4.96 3.83
N LEU A 156 -6.31 -5.65 4.94
CA LEU A 156 -7.32 -5.70 6.00
C LEU A 156 -8.68 -6.30 5.58
N ALA A 157 -8.80 -6.92 4.40
CA ALA A 157 -10.02 -7.60 4.01
C ALA A 157 -10.28 -8.85 4.87
N ILE A 158 -11.54 -9.30 4.97
CA ILE A 158 -11.85 -10.61 5.55
C ILE A 158 -11.14 -11.73 4.78
N GLY A 159 -10.97 -12.91 5.38
CA GLY A 159 -10.36 -14.07 4.74
C GLY A 159 -8.83 -14.03 4.77
N CYS A 160 -8.18 -14.13 3.61
CA CYS A 160 -6.73 -14.28 3.52
C CYS A 160 -5.94 -13.10 4.11
N ASP A 161 -6.40 -11.85 3.92
CA ASP A 161 -5.73 -10.68 4.49
C ASP A 161 -5.75 -10.73 6.02
N THR A 162 -6.92 -11.06 6.60
CA THR A 162 -7.06 -11.28 8.05
C THR A 162 -6.10 -12.35 8.56
N CYS A 163 -5.93 -13.47 7.82
CA CYS A 163 -4.99 -14.54 8.17
C CYS A 163 -3.55 -14.02 8.19
N GLY A 164 -3.19 -13.19 7.20
CA GLY A 164 -1.87 -12.57 7.12
C GLY A 164 -1.55 -11.76 8.37
N HIS A 165 -2.42 -10.80 8.69
CA HIS A 165 -2.25 -9.94 9.87
C HIS A 165 -2.22 -10.73 11.18
N LYS A 166 -3.21 -11.63 11.41
CA LYS A 166 -3.28 -12.44 12.63
C LYS A 166 -2.09 -13.38 12.78
N GLY A 167 -1.58 -13.94 11.66
CA GLY A 167 -0.38 -14.78 11.67
C GLY A 167 0.85 -14.00 12.15
N ALA A 168 1.06 -12.79 11.62
CA ALA A 168 2.16 -11.92 12.04
C ALA A 168 2.05 -11.52 13.52
N LEU A 169 0.87 -11.05 13.94
CA LEU A 169 0.63 -10.60 15.32
C LEU A 169 0.78 -11.74 16.34
N LYS A 170 0.28 -12.94 16.03
CA LYS A 170 0.45 -14.14 16.87
C LYS A 170 1.91 -14.55 17.01
N ALA A 171 2.73 -14.32 16.00
CA ALA A 171 4.14 -14.60 16.00
C ALA A 171 4.98 -13.50 16.69
N GLY A 172 4.38 -12.41 17.17
CA GLY A 172 5.08 -11.25 17.73
C GLY A 172 5.81 -10.40 16.69
N GLY A 173 5.49 -10.59 15.39
CA GLY A 173 6.09 -9.86 14.27
C GLY A 173 5.35 -8.57 13.92
N LYS A 174 5.77 -7.92 12.84
CA LYS A 174 5.20 -6.67 12.35
C LYS A 174 4.29 -6.90 11.15
N THR A 175 3.26 -6.05 11.05
CA THR A 175 2.35 -6.09 9.91
C THR A 175 1.89 -4.69 9.53
N THR A 176 1.69 -4.48 8.22
CA THR A 176 1.18 -3.24 7.64
C THR A 176 -0.11 -3.51 6.89
N ALA A 177 -1.16 -2.76 7.21
CA ALA A 177 -2.40 -2.80 6.45
C ALA A 177 -2.52 -1.55 5.55
N PHE A 178 -2.69 -1.76 4.24
CA PHE A 178 -3.13 -0.69 3.34
C PHE A 178 -4.65 -0.65 3.27
N LEU A 179 -5.23 0.50 3.56
CA LEU A 179 -6.67 0.72 3.52
C LEU A 179 -7.07 1.57 2.30
N ALA A 180 -8.29 1.37 1.84
CA ALA A 180 -8.91 2.12 0.73
C ALA A 180 -9.90 3.19 1.21
N ASN A 181 -9.73 3.63 2.46
CA ASN A 181 -10.59 4.55 3.23
C ASN A 181 -9.74 5.31 4.24
N GLY A 182 -10.35 6.22 5.00
CA GLY A 182 -9.70 6.92 6.10
C GLY A 182 -9.22 5.96 7.20
N LEU A 183 -8.25 6.39 8.00
CA LEU A 183 -7.65 5.58 9.07
C LEU A 183 -8.30 5.81 10.45
N ASP A 184 -9.28 6.70 10.54
CA ASP A 184 -10.13 6.90 11.71
C ASP A 184 -11.02 5.67 11.92
N HIS A 185 -11.34 5.38 13.19
CA HIS A 185 -12.05 4.15 13.56
C HIS A 185 -13.33 3.92 12.76
N ASP A 186 -14.16 4.96 12.62
CA ASP A 186 -15.46 4.87 11.93
C ASP A 186 -15.36 4.66 10.42
N SER A 187 -14.21 4.99 9.82
CA SER A 187 -13.95 4.80 8.38
C SER A 187 -13.40 3.43 8.04
N ILE A 188 -12.84 2.68 9.02
CA ILE A 188 -12.18 1.40 8.75
C ILE A 188 -13.17 0.39 8.18
N TYR A 189 -12.79 -0.19 7.04
CA TYR A 189 -13.56 -1.21 6.33
C TYR A 189 -12.68 -2.44 6.01
N PRO A 190 -13.20 -3.66 6.19
CA PRO A 190 -14.54 -3.99 6.67
C PRO A 190 -14.71 -3.78 8.19
N GLU A 191 -15.93 -3.56 8.67
CA GLU A 191 -16.25 -3.32 10.07
C GLU A 191 -15.79 -4.47 10.98
N GLU A 192 -15.89 -5.72 10.49
CA GLU A 192 -15.44 -6.92 11.19
C GLU A 192 -13.94 -6.92 11.54
N ASN A 193 -13.15 -6.10 10.86
CA ASN A 193 -11.71 -5.98 11.07
C ASN A 193 -11.28 -4.67 11.75
N GLN A 194 -12.22 -3.87 12.27
CA GLN A 194 -11.89 -2.66 13.05
C GLN A 194 -11.01 -3.00 14.26
N GLU A 195 -11.40 -3.99 15.06
CA GLU A 195 -10.60 -4.44 16.20
C GLU A 195 -9.21 -4.96 15.78
N LEU A 196 -9.12 -5.62 14.63
CA LEU A 196 -7.82 -6.06 14.09
C LEU A 196 -6.93 -4.88 13.70
N ALA A 197 -7.50 -3.81 13.14
CA ALA A 197 -6.76 -2.58 12.84
C ALA A 197 -6.19 -1.95 14.12
N GLU A 198 -7.00 -1.86 15.18
CA GLU A 198 -6.54 -1.37 16.48
C GLU A 198 -5.45 -2.26 17.08
N GLU A 199 -5.60 -3.59 16.98
CA GLU A 199 -4.57 -4.54 17.44
C GLU A 199 -3.25 -4.38 16.69
N ILE A 200 -3.31 -4.16 15.36
CA ILE A 200 -2.11 -3.90 14.54
C ILE A 200 -1.36 -2.68 15.09
N VAL A 201 -2.05 -1.57 15.30
CA VAL A 201 -1.44 -0.34 15.84
C VAL A 201 -0.90 -0.56 17.25
N ALA A 202 -1.71 -1.14 18.15
CA ALA A 202 -1.34 -1.37 19.55
C ALA A 202 -0.09 -2.28 19.71
N LYS A 203 0.14 -3.20 18.75
CA LYS A 203 1.34 -4.05 18.71
C LYS A 203 2.50 -3.45 17.90
N GLY A 204 2.42 -2.15 17.60
CA GLY A 204 3.46 -1.40 16.89
C GLY A 204 3.59 -1.82 15.42
N GLY A 205 2.48 -2.17 14.78
CA GLY A 205 2.34 -2.28 13.35
C GLY A 205 1.93 -0.95 12.72
N LEU A 206 1.46 -1.00 11.47
CA LEU A 206 1.23 0.20 10.66
C LEU A 206 -0.05 0.08 9.84
N LEU A 207 -0.85 1.14 9.83
CA LEU A 207 -1.93 1.34 8.86
C LEU A 207 -1.50 2.44 7.89
N LEU A 208 -1.74 2.25 6.59
CA LEU A 208 -1.45 3.21 5.52
C LEU A 208 -2.67 3.43 4.63
N SER A 209 -2.88 4.66 4.17
CA SER A 209 -3.92 5.00 3.20
C SER A 209 -3.54 6.21 2.36
N GLU A 210 -4.00 6.27 1.11
CA GLU A 210 -3.96 7.48 0.29
C GLU A 210 -5.14 8.44 0.61
N TYR A 211 -6.06 8.05 1.48
CA TYR A 211 -7.32 8.75 1.72
C TYR A 211 -7.32 9.43 3.09
N PRO A 212 -7.82 10.68 3.17
CA PRO A 212 -7.93 11.41 4.44
C PRO A 212 -8.97 10.78 5.37
N ILE A 213 -8.98 11.21 6.62
CA ILE A 213 -10.00 10.82 7.61
C ILE A 213 -11.42 11.07 7.08
N ARG A 214 -12.37 10.28 7.58
CA ARG A 214 -13.80 10.34 7.24
C ARG A 214 -14.11 10.04 5.77
N GLN A 215 -13.14 9.55 5.02
CA GLN A 215 -13.40 9.06 3.67
C GLN A 215 -13.78 7.58 3.71
N GLY A 216 -15.00 7.29 3.32
CA GLY A 216 -15.50 5.92 3.19
C GLY A 216 -14.87 5.18 1.99
N VAL A 217 -15.00 3.87 2.01
CA VAL A 217 -14.50 2.98 0.96
C VAL A 217 -15.34 3.11 -0.33
N ASN A 218 -14.67 2.98 -1.47
CA ASN A 218 -15.32 2.76 -2.75
C ASN A 218 -14.58 1.68 -3.56
N ARG A 219 -15.26 1.12 -4.56
CA ARG A 219 -14.74 0.00 -5.36
C ARG A 219 -13.43 0.34 -6.10
N TYR A 220 -13.29 1.56 -6.60
CA TYR A 220 -12.09 1.99 -7.32
C TYR A 220 -10.89 2.12 -6.37
N ALA A 221 -11.13 2.63 -5.16
CA ALA A 221 -10.11 2.75 -4.12
C ALA A 221 -9.57 1.38 -3.70
N LEU A 222 -10.44 0.36 -3.61
CA LEU A 222 -10.02 -1.01 -3.28
C LEU A 222 -9.03 -1.57 -4.30
N VAL A 223 -9.32 -1.40 -5.60
CA VAL A 223 -8.43 -1.88 -6.68
C VAL A 223 -7.14 -1.04 -6.72
N ALA A 224 -7.27 0.30 -6.62
CA ALA A 224 -6.11 1.19 -6.67
C ALA A 224 -5.11 0.92 -5.53
N ARG A 225 -5.60 0.55 -4.33
CA ARG A 225 -4.78 0.22 -3.17
C ARG A 225 -3.92 -1.04 -3.36
N ASP A 226 -4.39 -2.04 -4.12
CA ASP A 226 -3.71 -3.33 -4.27
C ASP A 226 -2.29 -3.19 -4.84
N ARG A 227 -2.04 -2.16 -5.69
CA ARG A 227 -0.70 -1.84 -6.18
C ARG A 227 0.29 -1.48 -5.07
N LEU A 228 -0.20 -0.87 -3.98
CA LEU A 228 0.64 -0.43 -2.86
C LEU A 228 1.10 -1.61 -1.99
N GLN A 229 0.27 -2.65 -1.85
CA GLN A 229 0.66 -3.88 -1.17
C GLN A 229 1.82 -4.55 -1.89
N ALA A 230 1.69 -4.72 -3.21
CA ALA A 230 2.76 -5.27 -4.05
C ALA A 230 4.01 -4.36 -4.05
N ALA A 231 3.83 -3.03 -4.06
CA ALA A 231 4.93 -2.08 -4.09
C ALA A 231 5.75 -2.09 -2.79
N LEU A 232 5.11 -2.07 -1.61
CA LEU A 232 5.80 -2.09 -0.32
C LEU A 232 6.52 -3.43 -0.04
N SER A 233 6.20 -4.48 -0.81
CA SER A 233 6.70 -5.83 -0.55
C SER A 233 7.81 -6.23 -1.51
N LEU A 234 8.74 -7.06 -1.04
CA LEU A 234 9.79 -7.67 -1.85
C LEU A 234 9.25 -8.88 -2.64
N ALA A 235 8.21 -9.53 -2.13
CA ALA A 235 7.52 -10.65 -2.76
C ALA A 235 6.04 -10.64 -2.38
N THR A 236 5.24 -11.41 -3.11
CA THR A 236 3.82 -11.62 -2.79
C THR A 236 3.54 -13.11 -2.60
N LEU A 237 2.80 -13.43 -1.54
CA LEU A 237 2.27 -14.75 -1.23
C LEU A 237 0.75 -14.74 -1.41
N VAL A 238 0.26 -15.52 -2.34
CA VAL A 238 -1.17 -15.78 -2.56
C VAL A 238 -1.56 -17.03 -1.78
N ILE A 239 -2.45 -16.87 -0.80
CA ILE A 239 -2.95 -18.00 0.00
C ILE A 239 -3.95 -18.83 -0.81
N GLN A 240 -5.05 -18.24 -1.19
CA GLN A 240 -6.07 -18.83 -2.05
C GLN A 240 -6.66 -17.77 -2.98
N THR A 241 -6.83 -18.11 -4.25
CA THR A 241 -7.53 -17.25 -5.19
C THR A 241 -8.22 -18.07 -6.28
N GLY A 242 -9.37 -17.62 -6.73
CA GLY A 242 -9.95 -18.06 -7.98
C GLY A 242 -9.20 -17.47 -9.18
N VAL A 243 -9.53 -17.93 -10.38
CA VAL A 243 -8.91 -17.42 -11.63
C VAL A 243 -9.31 -15.98 -11.99
N LYS A 244 -10.26 -15.40 -11.28
CA LYS A 244 -10.76 -14.03 -11.44
C LYS A 244 -10.92 -13.37 -10.07
N GLY A 245 -10.79 -12.06 -10.00
CA GLY A 245 -11.03 -11.28 -8.78
C GLY A 245 -9.90 -10.33 -8.42
N GLY A 246 -10.08 -9.58 -7.31
CA GLY A 246 -9.17 -8.54 -6.86
C GLY A 246 -7.75 -9.02 -6.59
N THR A 247 -7.59 -10.22 -6.04
CA THR A 247 -6.26 -10.82 -5.77
C THR A 247 -5.38 -10.90 -7.03
N MET A 248 -6.00 -11.10 -8.20
CA MET A 248 -5.26 -11.18 -9.47
C MET A 248 -4.63 -9.84 -9.86
N HIS A 249 -5.20 -8.70 -9.44
CA HIS A 249 -4.63 -7.37 -9.70
C HIS A 249 -3.29 -7.21 -8.99
N ALA A 250 -3.22 -7.51 -7.69
CA ALA A 250 -1.97 -7.44 -6.94
C ALA A 250 -0.94 -8.48 -7.40
N ALA A 251 -1.38 -9.71 -7.75
CA ALA A 251 -0.50 -10.76 -8.29
C ALA A 251 0.10 -10.34 -9.63
N ASN A 252 -0.70 -9.79 -10.55
CA ASN A 252 -0.23 -9.29 -11.85
C ASN A 252 0.73 -8.10 -11.69
N THR A 253 0.44 -7.17 -10.79
CA THR A 253 1.35 -6.06 -10.49
C THR A 253 2.69 -6.57 -9.97
N THR A 254 2.68 -7.60 -9.10
CA THR A 254 3.90 -8.25 -8.60
C THR A 254 4.73 -8.84 -9.74
N LEU A 255 4.11 -9.61 -10.64
CA LEU A 255 4.79 -10.22 -11.79
C LEU A 255 5.36 -9.16 -12.75
N LYS A 256 4.60 -8.10 -13.04
CA LYS A 256 5.05 -6.99 -13.89
C LYS A 256 6.21 -6.20 -13.29
N ALA A 257 6.24 -6.10 -11.95
CA ALA A 257 7.37 -5.52 -11.23
C ALA A 257 8.60 -6.44 -11.18
N GLY A 258 8.53 -7.64 -11.78
CA GLY A 258 9.60 -8.64 -11.75
C GLY A 258 9.87 -9.21 -10.35
N LYS A 259 8.94 -9.01 -9.41
CA LYS A 259 9.07 -9.48 -8.03
C LYS A 259 8.68 -10.96 -7.91
N PRO A 260 9.29 -11.71 -6.97
CA PRO A 260 8.88 -13.08 -6.67
C PRO A 260 7.40 -13.15 -6.29
N LEU A 261 6.69 -14.07 -6.92
CA LEU A 261 5.31 -14.42 -6.62
C LEU A 261 5.25 -15.87 -6.16
N TYR A 262 4.62 -16.10 -5.03
CA TYR A 262 4.39 -17.43 -4.46
C TYR A 262 2.89 -17.71 -4.39
N ALA A 263 2.51 -18.92 -4.72
CA ALA A 263 1.15 -19.43 -4.55
C ALA A 263 1.16 -20.61 -3.58
N MET A 264 0.32 -20.56 -2.56
CA MET A 264 0.28 -21.62 -1.56
C MET A 264 -0.16 -22.93 -2.18
N LYS A 265 0.55 -24.02 -1.85
CA LYS A 265 0.17 -25.40 -2.16
C LYS A 265 -0.22 -26.12 -0.88
N PHE A 266 -1.40 -26.69 -0.89
CA PHE A 266 -1.91 -27.47 0.24
C PHE A 266 -1.45 -28.92 0.13
N LYS A 267 -1.31 -29.59 1.28
CA LYS A 267 -0.97 -31.03 1.32
C LYS A 267 -2.09 -31.89 0.76
N ASP A 268 -3.33 -31.48 1.04
CA ASP A 268 -4.51 -32.16 0.53
C ASP A 268 -4.82 -31.69 -0.89
N GLU A 269 -4.85 -32.63 -1.84
CA GLU A 269 -5.05 -32.33 -3.24
C GLU A 269 -6.50 -31.87 -3.52
N THR A 270 -7.48 -32.28 -2.72
CA THR A 270 -8.87 -31.83 -2.85
C THR A 270 -8.97 -30.33 -2.59
N THR A 271 -8.18 -29.81 -1.64
CA THR A 271 -8.07 -28.36 -1.38
C THR A 271 -7.46 -27.62 -2.57
N ASN A 272 -6.42 -28.18 -3.20
CA ASN A 272 -5.80 -27.55 -4.38
C ASN A 272 -6.76 -27.50 -5.58
N GLN A 273 -7.68 -28.46 -5.70
CA GLN A 273 -8.70 -28.51 -6.76
C GLN A 273 -9.95 -27.67 -6.46
N HIS A 274 -10.07 -27.14 -5.25
CA HIS A 274 -11.19 -26.27 -4.88
C HIS A 274 -11.20 -24.98 -5.73
N GLU A 275 -12.39 -24.51 -6.13
CA GLU A 275 -12.53 -23.32 -6.98
C GLU A 275 -11.77 -22.08 -6.49
N LYS A 276 -11.64 -21.92 -5.16
CA LYS A 276 -10.90 -20.85 -4.50
C LYS A 276 -9.37 -21.01 -4.60
N CYS A 277 -8.86 -22.12 -5.12
CA CYS A 277 -7.44 -22.45 -5.30
C CYS A 277 -7.04 -22.58 -6.77
N LEU A 278 -7.99 -22.63 -7.70
CA LEU A 278 -7.68 -22.76 -9.13
C LEU A 278 -6.80 -21.63 -9.66
N GLY A 279 -6.94 -20.44 -9.11
CA GLY A 279 -6.08 -19.30 -9.43
C GLY A 279 -4.63 -19.48 -8.97
N ASN A 280 -4.38 -20.26 -7.90
CA ASN A 280 -3.03 -20.57 -7.46
C ASN A 280 -2.27 -21.35 -8.53
N ALA A 281 -2.89 -22.40 -9.08
CA ALA A 281 -2.30 -23.17 -10.19
C ALA A 281 -2.09 -22.30 -11.44
N TYR A 282 -3.09 -21.49 -11.81
CA TYR A 282 -2.97 -20.55 -12.92
C TYR A 282 -1.80 -19.57 -12.73
N LEU A 283 -1.60 -19.01 -11.53
CA LEU A 283 -0.48 -18.11 -11.26
C LEU A 283 0.87 -18.80 -11.41
N VAL A 284 0.96 -20.09 -11.05
CA VAL A 284 2.20 -20.87 -11.24
C VAL A 284 2.50 -21.07 -12.73
N GLU A 285 1.50 -21.28 -13.58
CA GLU A 285 1.67 -21.28 -15.04
C GLU A 285 2.17 -19.92 -15.57
N GLN A 286 1.84 -18.82 -14.89
CA GLN A 286 2.30 -17.47 -15.21
C GLN A 286 3.67 -17.11 -14.59
N GLY A 287 4.33 -18.04 -13.89
CA GLY A 287 5.68 -17.84 -13.35
C GLY A 287 5.77 -17.71 -11.82
N ALA A 288 4.66 -17.83 -11.09
CA ALA A 288 4.71 -17.97 -9.64
C ALA A 288 5.34 -19.30 -9.23
N LYS A 289 5.82 -19.39 -7.99
CA LYS A 289 6.34 -20.62 -7.41
C LYS A 289 5.35 -21.15 -6.37
N TYR A 290 5.19 -22.46 -6.31
CA TYR A 290 4.47 -23.05 -5.17
C TYR A 290 5.27 -22.88 -3.88
N ILE A 291 4.55 -22.72 -2.77
CA ILE A 291 5.09 -22.72 -1.42
C ILE A 291 4.10 -23.40 -0.45
N GLY A 292 4.62 -24.19 0.49
CA GLY A 292 3.84 -24.84 1.54
C GLY A 292 4.60 -25.03 2.83
N GLY A 293 3.98 -25.55 3.85
CA GLY A 293 4.58 -25.72 5.17
C GLY A 293 5.73 -26.76 5.25
N GLY A 294 5.95 -27.50 4.15
CA GLY A 294 7.08 -28.45 4.04
C GLY A 294 8.34 -27.87 3.41
N ASP A 295 8.29 -26.64 2.91
CA ASP A 295 9.44 -26.01 2.27
C ASP A 295 10.44 -25.47 3.29
N ASN A 296 11.70 -25.32 2.84
CA ASN A 296 12.71 -24.66 3.64
C ASN A 296 12.48 -23.13 3.61
N LEU A 297 11.71 -22.63 4.57
CA LEU A 297 11.33 -21.21 4.66
C LEU A 297 12.51 -20.28 4.92
N ASP A 298 13.62 -20.77 5.49
CA ASP A 298 14.84 -19.97 5.68
C ASP A 298 15.47 -19.66 4.31
N THR A 299 15.62 -20.68 3.47
CA THR A 299 16.11 -20.51 2.09
C THR A 299 15.22 -19.58 1.29
N VAL A 300 13.90 -19.75 1.37
CA VAL A 300 12.93 -18.87 0.66
C VAL A 300 13.05 -17.43 1.16
N SER A 301 13.16 -17.23 2.47
CA SER A 301 13.31 -15.92 3.11
C SER A 301 14.57 -15.20 2.64
N GLU A 302 15.69 -15.89 2.55
CA GLU A 302 16.94 -15.34 2.04
C GLU A 302 16.84 -14.97 0.55
N GLN A 303 16.22 -15.82 -0.27
CA GLN A 303 15.97 -15.52 -1.68
C GLN A 303 15.12 -14.25 -1.85
N ILE A 304 14.07 -14.07 -1.03
CA ILE A 304 13.23 -12.87 -1.05
C ILE A 304 14.04 -11.65 -0.63
N LYS A 305 14.78 -11.70 0.48
CA LYS A 305 15.58 -10.58 1.00
C LYS A 305 16.68 -10.15 0.03
N ASN A 306 17.25 -11.09 -0.71
CA ASN A 306 18.30 -10.84 -1.70
C ASN A 306 17.74 -10.45 -3.08
N TRP A 307 16.42 -10.44 -3.27
CA TRP A 307 15.84 -9.99 -4.52
C TRP A 307 16.18 -8.52 -4.78
N LYS A 308 16.62 -8.24 -5.99
CA LYS A 308 16.87 -6.87 -6.46
C LYS A 308 16.04 -6.65 -7.73
N PRO A 309 15.44 -5.47 -7.90
CA PRO A 309 14.78 -5.16 -9.17
C PRO A 309 15.78 -5.34 -10.30
N LEU A 310 15.32 -5.92 -11.40
CA LEU A 310 16.08 -5.87 -12.65
C LEU A 310 16.37 -4.39 -12.91
N GLN A 311 17.65 -4.03 -13.05
CA GLN A 311 18.06 -2.66 -13.41
C GLN A 311 17.47 -2.34 -14.80
N THR A 312 16.23 -1.93 -14.84
CA THR A 312 15.72 -1.15 -15.94
C THR A 312 16.19 0.27 -15.67
N THR A 313 17.18 0.71 -16.42
CA THR A 313 17.47 2.13 -16.64
C THR A 313 16.21 2.76 -17.20
N LEU A 314 15.34 3.23 -16.31
CA LEU A 314 14.06 3.87 -16.63
C LEU A 314 14.21 5.40 -16.72
N PHE A 315 15.45 5.87 -16.93
CA PHE A 315 15.75 7.27 -17.23
C PHE A 315 17.01 7.32 -18.13
N ASP A 316 16.83 7.05 -19.41
CA ASP A 316 17.57 7.63 -20.52
C ASP A 316 16.61 8.42 -21.41
#